data_36dc6feafbbf3c54ec7f2d283b00bae8
#
_entry.id   36dc6feafbbf3c54ec7f2d283b00bae8
#
_cell.length_a   1.000
_cell.length_b   1.000
_cell.length_c   1.000
_cell.angle_alpha   90.00
_cell.angle_beta   90.00
_cell.angle_gamma   90.00
#
_symmetry.space_group_name_H-M   'P 1'
#
loop_
_entity.id
_entity.type
_entity.pdbx_description
1 polymer ?
#
loop_
_entity_poly.entity_id
_entity_poly.type
_entity_poly.pdbx_seq_one_letter_code
_entity_poly.pdbx_strand_id
1 'polypeptide(L)'
;MAASFLWYDLETFGRDPRRTRIAQFAAVRTDEALNPVGDPISLFCRPANDLLPSPEATLITGITPQQALRDGLPEAEFFARVHEQLSQPNTCAVGYNSIRFDDEFIRFGLYRNFYDAYEREWRNGNSRWDLLDVMRLMQALRPEGMQWPLREDGLPSFKLEHLATAN
;
A
#
# COMPACT_ATOMS: atom_id res chain seq x y z
N MET A 1 -10.57 8.78 -19.75
CA MET A 1 -9.20 8.27 -19.57
C MET A 1 -9.30 6.76 -19.51
N ALA A 2 -8.28 6.04 -20.01
CA ALA A 2 -8.21 4.59 -19.88
C ALA A 2 -8.14 4.18 -18.40
N ALA A 3 -8.63 2.99 -18.06
CA ALA A 3 -8.50 2.43 -16.72
C ALA A 3 -7.04 2.10 -16.43
N SER A 4 -6.65 2.20 -15.17
CA SER A 4 -5.29 1.85 -14.74
C SER A 4 -5.30 1.19 -13.36
N PHE A 5 -4.32 0.33 -13.10
CA PHE A 5 -4.04 -0.16 -11.76
C PHE A 5 -2.91 0.66 -11.14
N LEU A 6 -3.06 1.02 -9.87
CA LEU A 6 -2.00 1.57 -9.04
C LEU A 6 -1.66 0.53 -7.97
N TRP A 7 -0.58 -0.20 -8.20
CA TRP A 7 -0.02 -1.18 -7.27
C TRP A 7 0.78 -0.44 -6.23
N TYR A 8 0.44 -0.56 -4.95
CA TYR A 8 1.11 0.20 -3.91
C TYR A 8 1.33 -0.63 -2.63
N ASP A 9 2.33 -0.21 -1.89
CA ASP A 9 2.69 -0.74 -0.59
C ASP A 9 3.23 0.38 0.30
N LEU A 10 3.11 0.23 1.61
CA LEU A 10 3.55 1.21 2.60
C LEU A 10 4.58 0.62 3.55
N GLU A 11 5.60 1.43 3.84
CA GLU A 11 6.39 1.26 5.05
C GLU A 11 5.96 2.29 6.09
N THR A 12 5.91 1.89 7.36
CA THR A 12 5.37 2.73 8.44
C THR A 12 6.32 2.81 9.62
N PHE A 13 6.23 3.90 10.39
CA PHE A 13 7.00 4.08 11.63
C PHE A 13 6.48 3.27 12.83
N GLY A 14 5.45 2.45 12.64
CA GLY A 14 4.85 1.59 13.65
C GLY A 14 3.54 1.01 13.16
N ARG A 15 2.84 0.25 14.00
CA ARG A 15 1.70 -0.57 13.58
C ARG A 15 0.31 0.08 13.76
N ASP A 16 0.21 1.14 14.53
CA ASP A 16 -1.09 1.80 14.83
C ASP A 16 -1.28 3.04 13.95
N PRO A 17 -2.20 3.02 12.96
CA PRO A 17 -2.42 4.14 12.04
C PRO A 17 -2.95 5.40 12.72
N ARG A 18 -3.48 5.28 13.93
CA ARG A 18 -3.95 6.44 14.72
C ARG A 18 -2.81 7.16 15.42
N ARG A 19 -1.76 6.42 15.79
CA ARG A 19 -0.65 6.91 16.63
C ARG A 19 0.64 7.10 15.86
N THR A 20 0.82 6.37 14.76
CA THR A 20 2.05 6.43 13.97
C THR A 20 1.79 7.00 12.58
N ARG A 21 2.81 7.04 11.74
CA ARG A 21 2.77 7.65 10.40
C ARG A 21 3.36 6.71 9.37
N ILE A 22 3.08 7.00 8.11
CA ILE A 22 3.74 6.38 6.95
C ILE A 22 5.20 6.86 6.93
N ALA A 23 6.12 5.93 6.67
CA ALA A 23 7.52 6.21 6.44
C ALA A 23 7.82 6.30 4.94
N GLN A 24 7.21 5.42 4.13
CA GLN A 24 7.36 5.39 2.68
C GLN A 24 6.05 4.97 2.01
N PHE A 25 5.77 5.56 0.87
CA PHE A 25 4.78 5.12 -0.10
C PHE A 25 5.53 4.70 -1.36
N ALA A 26 5.39 3.44 -1.76
CA ALA A 26 5.93 2.89 -2.99
C ALA A 26 4.77 2.48 -3.91
N ALA A 27 4.86 2.82 -5.21
CA ALA A 27 3.82 2.42 -6.15
C ALA A 27 4.34 2.27 -7.58
N VAL A 28 3.65 1.43 -8.35
CA VAL A 28 3.80 1.30 -9.79
C VAL A 28 2.43 1.42 -10.43
N ARG A 29 2.30 2.21 -11.48
CA ARG A 29 1.07 2.26 -12.26
C ARG A 29 1.19 1.37 -13.49
N THR A 30 0.11 0.65 -13.82
CA THR A 30 0.02 -0.13 -15.06
C THR A 30 -1.28 0.19 -15.80
N ASP A 31 -1.30 -0.11 -17.09
CA ASP A 31 -2.54 -0.18 -17.88
C ASP A 31 -3.31 -1.49 -17.57
N GLU A 32 -4.43 -1.70 -18.28
CA GLU A 32 -5.26 -2.92 -18.14
C GLU A 32 -4.55 -4.19 -18.65
N ALA A 33 -3.51 -4.07 -19.47
CA ALA A 33 -2.68 -5.18 -19.94
C ALA A 33 -1.46 -5.43 -19.04
N LEU A 34 -1.39 -4.76 -17.89
CA LEU A 34 -0.31 -4.80 -16.90
C LEU A 34 1.03 -4.23 -17.40
N ASN A 35 1.04 -3.45 -18.47
CA ASN A 35 2.24 -2.74 -18.89
C ASN A 35 2.48 -1.52 -17.98
N PRO A 36 3.71 -1.27 -17.51
CA PRO A 36 4.02 -0.09 -16.71
C PRO A 36 3.67 1.22 -17.43
N VAL A 37 3.08 2.16 -16.70
CA VAL A 37 2.74 3.50 -17.16
C VAL A 37 3.46 4.54 -16.30
N GLY A 38 4.44 5.20 -16.88
CA GLY A 38 5.31 6.14 -16.15
C GLY A 38 6.37 5.45 -15.29
N ASP A 39 7.05 6.25 -14.49
CA ASP A 39 8.12 5.77 -13.62
C ASP A 39 7.56 5.21 -12.29
N PRO A 40 8.23 4.23 -11.67
CA PRO A 40 7.93 3.81 -10.31
C PRO A 40 8.00 4.98 -9.32
N ILE A 41 7.08 4.98 -8.37
CA ILE A 41 6.97 6.01 -7.35
C ILE A 41 7.59 5.49 -6.05
N SER A 42 8.44 6.29 -5.43
CA SER A 42 8.99 6.04 -4.09
C SER A 42 9.10 7.37 -3.37
N LEU A 43 8.24 7.57 -2.37
CA LEU A 43 8.16 8.80 -1.59
C LEU A 43 8.41 8.48 -0.12
N PHE A 44 9.40 9.12 0.48
CA PHE A 44 9.59 9.07 1.92
C PHE A 44 8.83 10.21 2.60
N CYS A 45 8.25 9.91 3.76
CA CYS A 45 7.61 10.90 4.63
C CYS A 45 8.52 11.22 5.81
N ARG A 46 8.71 12.50 6.08
CA ARG A 46 9.44 12.95 7.26
C ARG A 46 8.62 12.65 8.51
N PRO A 47 9.20 11.99 9.54
CA PRO A 47 8.50 11.82 10.81
C PRO A 47 8.13 13.17 11.42
N ALA A 48 6.93 13.26 11.98
CA ALA A 48 6.50 14.47 12.70
C ALA A 48 7.35 14.68 13.96
N ASN A 49 7.49 15.93 14.39
CA ASN A 49 8.36 16.28 15.53
C ASN A 49 7.89 15.68 16.87
N ASP A 50 6.62 15.31 16.97
CA ASP A 50 5.98 14.67 18.14
C ASP A 50 5.95 13.14 18.04
N LEU A 51 6.54 12.57 16.97
CA LEU A 51 6.55 11.14 16.72
C LEU A 51 7.97 10.57 16.82
N LEU A 52 8.15 9.62 17.73
CA LEU A 52 9.35 8.79 17.74
C LEU A 52 9.06 7.50 16.93
N PRO A 53 9.76 7.26 15.81
CA PRO A 53 9.66 6.01 15.07
C PRO A 53 10.00 4.79 15.94
N SER A 54 9.23 3.70 15.81
CA SER A 54 9.49 2.47 16.56
C SER A 54 10.81 1.83 16.11
N PRO A 55 11.68 1.40 17.03
CA PRO A 55 12.88 0.64 16.68
C PRO A 55 12.55 -0.65 15.92
N GLU A 56 11.47 -1.35 16.30
CA GLU A 56 11.03 -2.56 15.61
C GLU A 56 10.64 -2.26 14.16
N ALA A 57 9.93 -1.15 13.92
CA ALA A 57 9.58 -0.73 12.57
C ALA A 57 10.83 -0.47 11.74
N THR A 58 11.83 0.22 12.29
CA THR A 58 13.11 0.46 11.62
C THR A 58 13.84 -0.85 11.26
N LEU A 59 13.80 -1.85 12.15
CA LEU A 59 14.43 -3.16 11.89
C LEU A 59 13.71 -3.94 10.78
N ILE A 60 12.40 -3.79 10.66
CA ILE A 60 11.60 -4.49 9.65
C ILE A 60 11.71 -3.79 8.29
N THR A 61 11.55 -2.47 8.27
CA THR A 61 11.47 -1.67 7.03
C THR A 61 12.85 -1.30 6.47
N GLY A 62 13.89 -1.31 7.33
CA GLY A 62 15.21 -0.80 6.99
C GLY A 62 15.28 0.74 6.94
N ILE A 63 14.17 1.46 7.12
CA ILE A 63 14.12 2.93 7.06
C ILE A 63 14.47 3.50 8.42
N THR A 64 15.66 4.11 8.51
CA THR A 64 16.09 4.80 9.73
C THR A 64 15.41 6.15 9.88
N PRO A 65 15.19 6.64 11.14
CA PRO A 65 14.70 8.00 11.37
C PRO A 65 15.56 9.07 10.69
N GLN A 66 16.88 8.89 10.64
CA GLN A 66 17.83 9.80 10.00
C GLN A 66 17.62 9.86 8.48
N GLN A 67 17.38 8.71 7.84
CA GLN A 67 17.05 8.65 6.43
C GLN A 67 15.74 9.37 6.15
N ALA A 68 14.70 9.07 6.91
CA ALA A 68 13.38 9.70 6.75
C ALA A 68 13.43 11.23 6.99
N LEU A 69 14.26 11.71 7.91
CA LEU A 69 14.46 13.14 8.13
C LEU A 69 15.20 13.81 6.96
N ARG A 70 16.19 13.14 6.36
CA ARG A 70 16.98 13.68 5.26
C ARG A 70 16.22 13.67 3.93
N ASP A 71 15.58 12.55 3.60
CA ASP A 71 15.04 12.26 2.28
C ASP A 71 13.51 12.45 2.22
N GLY A 72 12.85 12.53 3.40
CA GLY A 72 11.40 12.59 3.52
C GLY A 72 10.82 13.98 3.27
N LEU A 73 9.67 14.00 2.60
CA LEU A 73 8.84 15.18 2.42
C LEU A 73 8.10 15.54 3.72
N PRO A 74 7.79 16.80 3.97
CA PRO A 74 6.80 17.17 4.98
C PRO A 74 5.47 16.42 4.75
N GLU A 75 4.78 16.04 5.84
CA GLU A 75 3.57 15.17 5.74
C GLU A 75 2.52 15.76 4.78
N ALA A 76 2.30 17.06 4.81
CA ALA A 76 1.34 17.72 3.91
C ALA A 76 1.72 17.60 2.42
N GLU A 77 2.98 17.77 2.08
CA GLU A 77 3.47 17.60 0.71
C GLU A 77 3.44 16.12 0.29
N PHE A 78 3.83 15.23 1.19
CA PHE A 78 3.76 13.78 0.97
C PHE A 78 2.32 13.37 0.64
N PHE A 79 1.33 13.77 1.46
CA PHE A 79 -0.07 13.41 1.22
C PHE A 79 -0.68 14.13 0.00
N ALA A 80 -0.22 15.31 -0.37
CA ALA A 80 -0.62 15.93 -1.63
C ALA A 80 -0.23 15.04 -2.83
N ARG A 81 0.99 14.51 -2.85
CA ARG A 81 1.46 13.62 -3.92
C ARG A 81 0.78 12.24 -3.88
N VAL A 82 0.60 11.65 -2.70
CA VAL A 82 -0.13 10.37 -2.54
C VAL A 82 -1.58 10.52 -3.00
N HIS A 83 -2.25 11.60 -2.58
CA HIS A 83 -3.62 11.89 -3.01
C HIS A 83 -3.73 12.08 -4.53
N GLU A 84 -2.80 12.82 -5.14
CA GLU A 84 -2.75 13.00 -6.59
C GLU A 84 -2.69 11.66 -7.32
N GLN A 85 -1.88 10.70 -6.86
CA GLN A 85 -1.77 9.39 -7.48
C GLN A 85 -3.03 8.53 -7.30
N LEU A 86 -3.59 8.52 -6.10
CA LEU A 86 -4.76 7.71 -5.78
C LEU A 86 -6.07 8.28 -6.36
N SER A 87 -6.12 9.57 -6.66
CA SER A 87 -7.34 10.28 -7.12
C SER A 87 -7.43 10.42 -8.64
N GLN A 88 -6.44 9.94 -9.41
CA GLN A 88 -6.53 9.94 -10.85
C GLN A 88 -7.78 9.16 -11.30
N PRO A 89 -8.58 9.68 -12.25
CA PRO A 89 -9.81 9.02 -12.69
C PRO A 89 -9.56 7.62 -13.27
N ASN A 90 -10.51 6.70 -13.00
CA ASN A 90 -10.47 5.30 -13.42
C ASN A 90 -9.24 4.54 -12.87
N THR A 91 -8.78 4.91 -11.68
CA THR A 91 -7.71 4.17 -10.97
C THR A 91 -8.32 3.08 -10.10
N CYS A 92 -7.87 1.84 -10.31
CA CYS A 92 -8.03 0.77 -9.34
C CYS A 92 -6.78 0.70 -8.46
N ALA A 93 -6.89 1.08 -7.20
CA ALA A 93 -5.79 0.97 -6.23
C ALA A 93 -5.69 -0.48 -5.73
N VAL A 94 -4.51 -1.09 -5.83
CA VAL A 94 -4.29 -2.51 -5.53
C VAL A 94 -3.15 -2.66 -4.53
N GLY A 95 -3.41 -3.37 -3.45
CA GLY A 95 -2.41 -3.73 -2.46
C GLY A 95 -2.54 -5.18 -2.01
N TYR A 96 -1.66 -5.62 -1.13
CA TYR A 96 -1.71 -6.95 -0.53
C TYR A 96 -1.90 -6.85 0.98
N ASN A 97 -3.03 -7.34 1.52
CA ASN A 97 -3.48 -7.11 2.90
C ASN A 97 -3.74 -5.62 3.22
N SER A 98 -3.93 -4.82 2.18
CA SER A 98 -3.99 -3.36 2.25
C SER A 98 -5.23 -2.83 2.98
N ILE A 99 -6.38 -3.48 2.84
CA ILE A 99 -7.63 -3.06 3.51
C ILE A 99 -7.48 -3.00 5.03
N ARG A 100 -6.67 -3.90 5.60
CA ARG A 100 -6.50 -4.02 7.06
C ARG A 100 -5.31 -3.25 7.60
N PHE A 101 -4.45 -2.72 6.72
CA PHE A 101 -3.24 -2.03 7.13
C PHE A 101 -3.01 -0.74 6.34
N ASP A 102 -2.59 -0.81 5.09
CA ASP A 102 -2.17 0.35 4.28
C ASP A 102 -3.29 1.37 4.10
N ASP A 103 -4.50 0.90 3.79
CA ASP A 103 -5.66 1.76 3.60
C ASP A 103 -6.00 2.58 4.85
N GLU A 104 -5.87 2.00 6.03
CA GLU A 104 -6.09 2.73 7.27
C GLU A 104 -5.04 3.81 7.49
N PHE A 105 -3.76 3.54 7.21
CA PHE A 105 -2.71 4.56 7.26
C PHE A 105 -2.97 5.70 6.26
N ILE A 106 -3.37 5.36 5.04
CA ILE A 106 -3.73 6.37 4.02
C ILE A 106 -4.94 7.18 4.48
N ARG A 107 -6.01 6.55 4.97
CA ARG A 107 -7.22 7.24 5.44
C ARG A 107 -6.93 8.21 6.57
N PHE A 108 -6.21 7.77 7.61
CA PHE A 108 -5.83 8.65 8.72
C PHE A 108 -4.92 9.79 8.27
N GLY A 109 -4.02 9.53 7.34
CA GLY A 109 -3.13 10.54 6.79
C GLY A 109 -3.88 11.57 5.93
N LEU A 110 -4.76 11.13 5.04
CA LEU A 110 -5.61 12.01 4.24
C LEU A 110 -6.48 12.89 5.14
N TYR A 111 -7.14 12.31 6.14
CA TYR A 111 -7.97 13.04 7.09
C TYR A 111 -7.17 14.12 7.83
N ARG A 112 -5.98 13.81 8.34
CA ARG A 112 -5.11 14.79 9.02
C ARG A 112 -4.67 15.95 8.11
N ASN A 113 -4.58 15.70 6.81
CA ASN A 113 -4.18 16.68 5.81
C ASN A 113 -5.37 17.31 5.07
N PHE A 114 -6.57 17.21 5.64
CA PHE A 114 -7.82 17.83 5.17
C PHE A 114 -8.31 17.35 3.80
N TYR A 115 -7.94 16.13 3.38
CA TYR A 115 -8.54 15.43 2.26
C TYR A 115 -9.70 14.53 2.73
N ASP A 116 -10.64 14.24 1.85
CA ASP A 116 -11.64 13.20 2.11
C ASP A 116 -10.92 11.83 2.16
N ALA A 117 -11.12 11.09 3.26
CA ALA A 117 -10.41 9.84 3.52
C ALA A 117 -10.85 8.68 2.60
N TYR A 118 -12.03 8.79 1.98
CA TYR A 118 -12.68 7.69 1.27
C TYR A 118 -12.95 7.96 -0.21
N GLU A 119 -13.02 9.24 -0.67
CA GLU A 119 -13.43 9.56 -2.05
C GLU A 119 -12.57 8.89 -3.13
N ARG A 120 -11.27 8.63 -2.84
CA ARG A 120 -10.35 7.92 -3.72
C ARG A 120 -10.80 6.49 -4.06
N GLU A 121 -11.72 5.92 -3.27
CA GLU A 121 -12.15 4.52 -3.38
C GLU A 121 -13.36 4.34 -4.31
N TRP A 122 -14.03 5.43 -4.68
CA TRP A 122 -15.25 5.39 -5.47
C TRP A 122 -15.44 6.57 -6.42
N ARG A 123 -14.83 7.74 -6.14
CA ARG A 123 -15.01 8.93 -6.96
C ARG A 123 -14.31 8.77 -8.32
N ASN A 124 -14.85 9.40 -9.36
CA ASN A 124 -14.28 9.44 -10.72
C ASN A 124 -14.06 8.05 -11.35
N GLY A 125 -14.89 7.05 -11.01
CA GLY A 125 -14.73 5.68 -11.51
C GLY A 125 -13.62 4.88 -10.82
N ASN A 126 -13.09 5.39 -9.70
CA ASN A 126 -12.05 4.72 -8.93
C ASN A 126 -12.60 3.51 -8.15
N SER A 127 -11.72 2.60 -7.84
CA SER A 127 -12.00 1.41 -7.04
C SER A 127 -10.73 0.98 -6.28
N ARG A 128 -10.87 -0.03 -5.43
CA ARG A 128 -9.72 -0.65 -4.75
C ARG A 128 -9.90 -2.15 -4.61
N TRP A 129 -8.79 -2.88 -4.61
CA TRP A 129 -8.76 -4.32 -4.39
C TRP A 129 -7.63 -4.68 -3.44
N ASP A 130 -7.93 -5.64 -2.54
CA ASP A 130 -6.95 -6.32 -1.69
C ASP A 130 -6.69 -7.71 -2.27
N LEU A 131 -5.50 -7.93 -2.81
CA LEU A 131 -5.16 -9.20 -3.44
C LEU A 131 -5.11 -10.37 -2.46
N LEU A 132 -4.88 -10.13 -1.17
CA LEU A 132 -4.96 -11.21 -0.18
C LEU A 132 -6.37 -11.81 -0.12
N ASP A 133 -7.41 -10.97 -0.15
CA ASP A 133 -8.79 -11.46 -0.15
C ASP A 133 -9.16 -12.12 -1.49
N VAL A 134 -8.63 -11.60 -2.61
CA VAL A 134 -8.78 -12.24 -3.93
C VAL A 134 -8.14 -13.63 -3.94
N MET A 135 -6.89 -13.76 -3.44
CA MET A 135 -6.21 -15.06 -3.37
C MET A 135 -6.96 -16.07 -2.49
N ARG A 136 -7.47 -15.63 -1.35
CA ARG A 136 -8.30 -16.47 -0.48
C ARG A 136 -9.58 -16.95 -1.19
N LEU A 137 -10.24 -16.04 -1.92
CA LEU A 137 -11.44 -16.36 -2.69
C LEU A 137 -11.12 -17.35 -3.83
N MET A 138 -10.03 -17.10 -4.56
CA MET A 138 -9.58 -18.00 -5.62
C MET A 138 -9.28 -19.40 -5.09
N GLN A 139 -8.53 -19.52 -4.00
CA GLN A 139 -8.22 -20.83 -3.40
C GLN A 139 -9.48 -21.58 -2.99
N ALA A 140 -10.48 -20.88 -2.45
CA ALA A 140 -11.72 -21.52 -1.99
C ALA A 140 -12.66 -21.92 -3.14
N LEU A 141 -12.74 -21.14 -4.22
CA LEU A 141 -13.74 -21.31 -5.27
C LEU A 141 -13.15 -21.84 -6.60
N ARG A 142 -11.88 -21.57 -6.87
CA ARG A 142 -11.18 -21.87 -8.12
C ARG A 142 -9.71 -22.20 -7.84
N PRO A 143 -9.41 -23.32 -7.11
CA PRO A 143 -8.04 -23.64 -6.74
C PRO A 143 -7.17 -24.06 -7.92
N GLU A 144 -7.78 -24.44 -9.06
CA GLU A 144 -7.07 -24.89 -10.25
C GLU A 144 -6.36 -23.72 -10.94
N GLY A 145 -5.19 -23.99 -11.50
CA GLY A 145 -4.43 -23.00 -12.26
C GLY A 145 -3.40 -22.22 -11.45
N MET A 146 -3.34 -22.44 -10.14
CA MET A 146 -2.31 -21.92 -9.24
C MET A 146 -1.75 -23.02 -8.34
N GLN A 147 -0.48 -22.89 -7.97
CA GLN A 147 0.13 -23.69 -6.92
C GLN A 147 -0.09 -22.99 -5.56
N TRP A 148 -0.63 -23.74 -4.62
CA TRP A 148 -0.91 -23.23 -3.27
C TRP A 148 0.12 -23.79 -2.28
N PRO A 149 1.17 -22.99 -1.93
CA PRO A 149 2.16 -23.43 -0.96
C PRO A 149 1.51 -23.70 0.39
N LEU A 150 1.97 -24.74 1.07
CA LEU A 150 1.44 -25.13 2.39
C LEU A 150 2.34 -24.61 3.50
N ARG A 151 1.71 -24.26 4.62
CA ARG A 151 2.39 -24.00 5.89
C ARG A 151 2.73 -25.34 6.58
N GLU A 152 3.47 -25.28 7.68
CA GLU A 152 3.84 -26.46 8.49
C GLU A 152 2.62 -27.22 9.02
N ASP A 153 1.51 -26.52 9.27
CA ASP A 153 0.24 -27.11 9.72
C ASP A 153 -0.61 -27.73 8.60
N GLY A 154 -0.10 -27.76 7.36
CA GLY A 154 -0.77 -28.33 6.19
C GLY A 154 -1.83 -27.41 5.56
N LEU A 155 -2.05 -26.20 6.08
CA LEU A 155 -2.99 -25.25 5.49
C LEU A 155 -2.31 -24.37 4.43
N PRO A 156 -3.06 -23.84 3.44
CA PRO A 156 -2.51 -22.93 2.43
C PRO A 156 -1.84 -21.71 3.05
N SER A 157 -0.67 -21.37 2.53
CA SER A 157 0.02 -20.11 2.85
C SER A 157 -0.42 -19.02 1.89
N PHE A 158 -0.87 -17.90 2.45
CA PHE A 158 -1.22 -16.70 1.70
C PHE A 158 -0.17 -15.60 1.88
N LYS A 159 1.07 -15.91 2.27
CA LYS A 159 2.16 -14.94 2.22
C LYS A 159 2.50 -14.65 0.76
N LEU A 160 2.62 -13.36 0.42
CA LEU A 160 2.89 -12.93 -0.97
C LEU A 160 4.16 -13.59 -1.52
N GLU A 161 5.25 -13.60 -0.74
CA GLU A 161 6.52 -14.22 -1.12
C GLU A 161 6.39 -15.73 -1.44
N HIS A 162 5.57 -16.45 -0.66
CA HIS A 162 5.34 -17.88 -0.90
C HIS A 162 4.53 -18.11 -2.18
N LEU A 163 3.48 -17.30 -2.40
CA LEU A 163 2.66 -17.40 -3.61
C LEU A 163 3.46 -17.02 -4.86
N ALA A 164 4.23 -15.93 -4.81
CA ALA A 164 5.04 -15.48 -5.94
C ALA A 164 6.17 -16.47 -6.29
N THR A 165 6.72 -17.17 -5.29
CA THR A 165 7.77 -18.16 -5.53
C THR A 165 7.21 -19.46 -6.12
N ALA A 166 5.97 -19.81 -5.79
CA ALA A 166 5.34 -21.06 -6.22
C ALA A 166 4.73 -20.97 -7.63
N ASN A 167 4.45 -19.75 -8.12
CA ASN A 167 3.75 -19.48 -9.40
C ASN A 167 4.57 -18.60 -10.32
#